data_ff8d438df3f901be2dfcc2b0d3c188e5
#
_entry.id   ff8d438df3f901be2dfcc2b0d3c188e5
#
_cell.length_a   1.000
_cell.length_b   1.000
_cell.length_c   1.000
_cell.angle_alpha   90.00
_cell.angle_beta   90.00
_cell.angle_gamma   90.00
#
_symmetry.space_group_name_H-M   'P 1'
#
loop_
_entity.id
_entity.type
_entity.pdbx_description
1 polymer ?
#
loop_
_entity_poly.entity_id
_entity_poly.type
_entity_poly.pdbx_seq_one_letter_code
_entity_poly.pdbx_strand_id
1 'polypeptide(L)' 'MRTVKSVLIVTRMGYVEGVFTSFRALANSQGATRINIEGEYESYTESELKDIAANGHTFTYFGEKCRISARTLNR' A
#
# COMPACT_ATOMS: atom_id res chain seq x y z
N MET A 1 9.91 -24.26 -13.79
CA MET A 1 8.95 -23.21 -14.16
C MET A 1 9.31 -21.90 -13.53
N ARG A 2 9.19 -20.84 -14.28
CA ARG A 2 9.47 -19.51 -13.78
C ARG A 2 8.22 -18.83 -13.28
N THR A 3 8.32 -18.17 -12.16
CA THR A 3 7.21 -17.42 -11.60
C THR A 3 7.52 -15.94 -11.64
N VAL A 4 6.58 -15.15 -12.12
CA VAL A 4 6.69 -13.69 -12.07
C VAL A 4 6.02 -13.24 -10.78
N LYS A 5 6.76 -12.53 -9.96
CA LYS A 5 6.23 -12.03 -8.70
C LYS A 5 6.18 -10.53 -8.73
N SER A 6 5.15 -10.00 -8.11
CA SER A 6 5.00 -8.57 -7.96
C SER A 6 5.16 -8.22 -6.49
N VAL A 7 5.78 -7.08 -6.25
CA VAL A 7 5.86 -6.53 -4.90
C VAL A 7 5.31 -5.13 -4.92
N LEU A 8 4.75 -4.71 -3.80
CA LEU A 8 4.25 -3.36 -3.60
C LEU A 8 5.24 -2.65 -2.69
N ILE A 9 5.68 -1.50 -3.14
CA ILE A 9 6.64 -0.70 -2.38
C ILE A 9 5.93 0.56 -1.92
N VAL A 10 5.91 0.77 -0.62
CA VAL A 10 5.32 1.96 -0.03
C VAL A 10 6.44 2.96 0.17
N THR A 11 6.30 4.13 -0.45
CA THR A 11 7.34 5.16 -0.39
C THR A 11 6.78 6.46 0.18
N ARG A 12 7.65 7.20 0.84
CA ARG A 12 7.35 8.53 1.35
C ARG A 12 8.55 9.42 1.06
N MET A 13 8.32 10.45 0.24
CA MET A 13 9.37 11.40 -0.14
C MET A 13 10.61 10.70 -0.71
N GLY A 14 10.38 9.63 -1.48
CA GLY A 14 11.46 8.89 -2.10
C GLY A 14 12.08 7.80 -1.24
N TYR A 15 11.69 7.70 0.02
CA TYR A 15 12.20 6.66 0.91
C TYR A 15 11.23 5.49 0.97
N VAL A 16 11.79 4.28 1.03
CA VAL A 16 10.99 3.07 1.16
C VAL A 16 10.56 2.93 2.61
N GLU A 17 9.23 2.92 2.82
CA GLU A 17 8.67 2.75 4.15
C GLU A 17 8.22 1.32 4.40
N GLY A 18 7.91 0.56 3.34
CA GLY A 18 7.52 -0.82 3.49
C GLY A 18 7.47 -1.52 2.16
N VAL A 19 7.53 -2.84 2.21
CA VAL A 19 7.43 -3.71 1.03
C VAL A 19 6.45 -4.81 1.34
N PHE A 20 5.51 -5.04 0.43
CA PHE A 20 4.45 -6.03 0.64
C PHE A 20 4.33 -6.91 -0.59
N THR A 21 3.90 -8.14 -0.39
CA THR A 21 3.78 -9.10 -1.49
C THR A 21 2.44 -9.02 -2.22
N SER A 22 1.46 -8.34 -1.63
CA SER A 22 0.14 -8.22 -2.26
C SER A 22 -0.62 -7.06 -1.64
N PHE A 23 -1.69 -6.64 -2.32
CA PHE A 23 -2.58 -5.62 -1.75
C PHE A 23 -3.28 -6.14 -0.50
N ARG A 24 -3.54 -7.44 -0.44
CA ARG A 24 -4.13 -8.02 0.76
C ARG A 24 -3.18 -7.90 1.94
N ALA A 25 -1.90 -8.19 1.73
CA ALA A 25 -0.90 -8.07 2.79
C ALA A 25 -0.80 -6.63 3.27
N LEU A 26 -0.83 -5.66 2.35
CA LEU A 26 -0.79 -4.25 2.70
C LEU A 26 -2.05 -3.85 3.47
N ALA A 27 -3.21 -4.30 3.01
CA ALA A 27 -4.48 -3.98 3.67
C ALA A 27 -4.53 -4.53 5.09
N ASN A 28 -3.88 -5.66 5.33
CA ASN A 28 -3.85 -6.29 6.65
C ASN A 28 -2.75 -5.75 7.54
N SER A 29 -1.88 -4.88 7.02
CA SER A 29 -0.80 -4.34 7.83
C SER A 29 -1.36 -3.31 8.80
N GLN A 30 -0.69 -3.17 9.94
CA GLN A 30 -1.15 -2.24 10.97
C GLN A 30 -0.96 -0.78 10.55
N GLY A 31 -0.05 -0.54 9.63
CA GLY A 31 0.26 0.83 9.22
C GLY A 31 -0.73 1.43 8.25
N ALA A 32 -1.41 0.60 7.46
CA ALA A 32 -2.33 1.08 6.42
C ALA A 32 -3.70 1.35 7.02
N THR A 33 -3.83 2.46 7.72
CA THR A 33 -5.08 2.86 8.36
C THR A 33 -5.30 4.34 8.13
N ARG A 34 -6.56 4.73 8.21
CA ARG A 34 -6.96 6.13 8.10
C ARG A 34 -7.96 6.42 9.20
N ILE A 35 -8.20 7.72 9.41
CA ILE A 35 -9.22 8.14 10.38
C ILE A 35 -10.48 8.44 9.60
N ASN A 36 -11.58 7.78 9.97
CA ASN A 36 -12.85 7.97 9.29
C ASN A 36 -13.54 9.23 9.82
N ILE A 37 -14.73 9.49 9.28
CA ILE A 37 -15.47 10.71 9.61
C ILE A 37 -15.86 10.78 11.07
N GLU A 38 -15.92 9.63 11.74
CA GLU A 38 -16.28 9.56 13.16
C GLU A 38 -15.06 9.67 14.07
N GLY A 39 -13.89 9.84 13.49
CA GLY A 39 -12.67 9.96 14.26
C GLY A 39 -12.05 8.63 14.68
N GLU A 40 -12.50 7.55 14.10
CA GLU A 40 -12.00 6.21 14.42
C GLU A 40 -11.06 5.73 13.34
N TYR A 41 -10.09 4.90 13.73
CA TYR A 41 -9.18 4.30 12.77
C TYR A 41 -9.88 3.17 12.03
N GLU A 42 -9.67 3.11 10.75
CA GLU A 42 -10.18 2.01 9.95
C GLU A 42 -9.12 1.60 8.92
N SER A 43 -9.12 0.33 8.56
CA SER A 43 -8.19 -0.20 7.57
C SER A 43 -8.68 0.10 6.17
N TYR A 44 -7.73 0.25 5.26
CA TYR A 44 -8.09 0.32 3.84
C TYR A 44 -8.51 -1.06 3.36
N THR A 45 -9.42 -1.10 2.39
CA THR A 45 -9.74 -2.36 1.74
C THR A 45 -8.73 -2.61 0.63
N GLU A 46 -8.64 -3.85 0.21
CA GLU A 46 -7.77 -4.23 -0.89
C GLU A 46 -8.12 -3.45 -2.16
N SER A 47 -9.42 -3.31 -2.42
CA SER A 47 -9.90 -2.59 -3.59
C SER A 47 -9.51 -1.12 -3.56
N GLU A 48 -9.62 -0.49 -2.38
CA GLU A 48 -9.22 0.91 -2.24
C GLU A 48 -7.74 1.10 -2.51
N LEU A 49 -6.91 0.19 -2.02
CA LEU A 49 -5.48 0.30 -2.23
C LEU A 49 -5.10 0.10 -3.69
N LYS A 50 -5.82 -0.79 -4.39
CA LYS A 50 -5.61 -0.97 -5.82
C LYS A 50 -5.93 0.30 -6.59
N ASP A 51 -7.02 0.96 -6.24
CA ASP A 51 -7.41 2.21 -6.89
C ASP A 51 -6.40 3.32 -6.60
N ILE A 52 -5.93 3.39 -5.36
CA ILE A 52 -4.92 4.38 -4.99
C ILE A 52 -3.66 4.18 -5.81
N ALA A 53 -3.21 2.95 -5.93
CA ALA A 53 -2.01 2.65 -6.71
C ALA A 53 -2.21 2.95 -8.19
N ALA A 54 -3.36 2.58 -8.74
CA ALA A 54 -3.63 2.77 -10.17
C ALA A 54 -3.72 4.24 -10.55
N ASN A 55 -4.21 5.08 -9.64
CA ASN A 55 -4.41 6.50 -9.93
C ASN A 55 -3.29 7.39 -9.40
N GLY A 56 -2.27 6.81 -8.79
CA GLY A 56 -1.15 7.59 -8.28
C GLY A 56 -1.49 8.45 -7.08
N HIS A 57 -2.51 8.08 -6.35
CA HIS A 57 -2.91 8.81 -5.15
C HIS A 57 -2.08 8.41 -3.96
N THR A 58 -2.20 9.17 -2.89
CA THR A 58 -1.53 8.85 -1.64
C THR A 58 -2.51 8.17 -0.69
N PHE A 59 -1.96 7.48 0.30
CA PHE A 59 -2.75 6.89 1.37
C PHE A 59 -2.00 7.09 2.68
N THR A 60 -2.67 6.85 3.79
CA THR A 60 -2.06 7.04 5.10
C THR A 60 -1.42 5.74 5.57
N TYR A 61 -0.13 5.82 5.87
CA TYR A 61 0.63 4.68 6.34
C TYR A 61 1.41 5.14 7.57
N PHE A 62 1.06 4.57 8.73
CA PHE A 62 1.60 4.98 10.03
C PHE A 62 1.49 6.51 10.22
N GLY A 63 0.33 7.06 9.84
CA GLY A 63 0.04 8.47 10.03
C GLY A 63 0.65 9.41 9.00
N GLU A 64 1.41 8.89 8.05
CA GLU A 64 2.07 9.70 7.03
C GLU A 64 1.50 9.39 5.66
N LYS A 65 1.50 10.39 4.78
CA LYS A 65 1.03 10.19 3.41
C LYS A 65 2.10 9.50 2.60
N CYS A 66 1.74 8.36 2.04
CA CYS A 66 2.66 7.53 1.28
C CYS A 66 2.06 7.17 -0.06
N ARG A 67 2.90 6.69 -0.96
CA ARG A 67 2.47 6.22 -2.27
C ARG A 67 2.79 4.75 -2.43
N ILE A 68 2.06 4.11 -3.32
CA ILE A 68 2.26 2.70 -3.61
C ILE A 68 2.83 2.58 -5.01
N SER A 69 3.95 1.87 -5.12
CA SER A 69 4.54 1.52 -6.41
C SER A 69 4.53 0.02 -6.56
N ALA A 70 4.00 -0.46 -7.68
CA ALA A 70 4.00 -1.90 -7.95
C ALA A 70 5.21 -2.21 -8.82
N ARG A 71 5.95 -3.22 -8.43
CA ARG A 71 7.12 -3.66 -9.18
C ARG A 71 6.99 -5.15 -9.45
N THR A 72 7.39 -5.54 -10.65
CA THR A 72 7.37 -6.94 -11.05
C THR A 72 8.78 -7.48 -10.99
N LEU A 73 8.94 -8.58 -10.27
CA LEU A 73 10.22 -9.25 -10.17
C LEU A 73 10.24 -10.40 -11.16
N ASN A 74 11.21 -10.37 -12.04
CA ASN A 74 11.40 -11.38 -13.08
C ASN A 74 12.66 -12.15 -12.79
N ARG A 75 12.53 -13.44 -12.54
CA ARG A 75 13.71 -14.22 -12.22
C ARG A 75 13.76 -15.48 -13.02
#